data_b6663abb36d0ee2d3929903d625989d4
#
_entry.id   b6663abb36d0ee2d3929903d625989d4
#
_cell.length_a   1.000
_cell.length_b   1.000
_cell.length_c   1.000
_cell.angle_alpha   90.00
_cell.angle_beta   90.00
_cell.angle_gamma   90.00
#
_symmetry.space_group_name_H-M   'P 1'
#
loop_
_entity.id
_entity.type
_entity.pdbx_description
1 polymer ?
#
loop_
_entity_poly.entity_id
_entity_poly.type
_entity_poly.pdbx_seq_one_letter_code
_entity_poly.pdbx_strand_id
1 'polypeptide(L)'
;MRTVRISLNLTASSAETISFVNAPEFDTMAYEPQNNASMPFGHTATVGSSLQTHRVLRNTYALLALSMVPTVLGAWVGVKTGFSFFAGSPLIGFVAFLAIAFGFFWAIERNKNSGLGVALLLGFTFFMGLMLSRLIGNVLGLANGAQLIMTAFGGTAVIFGVMATVATVSKRDFTGMGKFLFMGMILIVLAALANIWLQMPALMLTISVLAILIFSAFILVDLQRVVRGEETNYVTATLGVYLSVYNVFSNLLALLGITSGNND
;
A
#
# COMPACT_ATOMS: atom_id res chain seq x y z
N MET A 1 -10.91 44.20 13.96
CA MET A 1 -11.25 45.40 14.74
C MET A 1 -12.72 45.72 14.52
N ARG A 2 -13.56 45.41 15.45
CA ARG A 2 -14.90 46.00 15.61
C ARG A 2 -15.20 46.05 17.11
N THR A 3 -15.08 47.22 17.67
CA THR A 3 -15.29 47.57 19.05
C THR A 3 -16.79 47.68 19.30
N VAL A 4 -17.33 46.94 20.26
CA VAL A 4 -18.68 47.12 20.78
C VAL A 4 -18.57 47.95 22.06
N ARG A 5 -19.15 49.13 22.02
CA ARG A 5 -19.23 50.08 23.16
C ARG A 5 -20.54 49.83 23.88
N ILE A 6 -20.49 49.44 25.16
CA ILE A 6 -21.65 49.38 26.05
C ILE A 6 -21.61 50.64 26.93
N SER A 7 -22.63 51.47 26.81
CA SER A 7 -22.83 52.63 27.65
C SER A 7 -23.74 52.26 28.81
N LEU A 8 -23.20 52.38 30.02
CA LEU A 8 -23.96 52.32 31.27
C LEU A 8 -24.59 53.70 31.55
N ASN A 9 -25.89 53.73 31.76
CA ASN A 9 -26.59 54.86 32.23
C ASN A 9 -27.01 54.66 33.71
N LEU A 10 -26.41 55.38 34.62
CA LEU A 10 -26.74 55.44 36.05
C LEU A 10 -27.71 56.58 36.26
N THR A 11 -28.89 56.31 36.78
CA THR A 11 -29.68 57.28 37.47
C THR A 11 -30.06 56.79 38.85
N ALA A 12 -29.60 57.51 39.82
CA ALA A 12 -29.93 57.36 41.26
C ALA A 12 -31.34 57.91 41.56
N SER A 13 -32.11 57.18 42.39
CA SER A 13 -32.94 57.88 43.42
C SER A 13 -33.64 56.86 44.33
N SER A 14 -33.49 57.17 45.63
CA SER A 14 -34.42 57.00 46.75
C SER A 14 -34.58 55.64 47.42
N ALA A 15 -34.16 55.68 48.68
CA ALA A 15 -34.37 54.68 49.72
C ALA A 15 -35.87 54.52 50.07
N GLU A 16 -36.30 53.28 50.15
CA GLU A 16 -37.42 52.90 51.03
C GLU A 16 -37.15 51.53 51.65
N THR A 17 -37.08 51.53 52.96
CA THR A 17 -36.93 50.41 53.85
C THR A 17 -38.28 49.70 53.92
N ILE A 18 -38.44 48.51 53.39
CA ILE A 18 -39.59 47.68 53.64
C ILE A 18 -39.11 46.41 54.38
N SER A 19 -39.51 46.41 55.67
CA SER A 19 -39.40 45.21 56.54
C SER A 19 -40.40 44.15 56.08
N PHE A 20 -39.92 43.01 55.70
CA PHE A 20 -40.80 41.83 55.49
C PHE A 20 -40.67 40.85 56.64
N VAL A 21 -41.84 40.73 57.30
CA VAL A 21 -42.21 39.74 58.28
C VAL A 21 -42.12 38.33 57.71
N ASN A 22 -41.68 37.42 58.57
CA ASN A 22 -41.63 35.97 58.46
C ASN A 22 -42.59 35.31 57.43
N ALA A 23 -42.04 34.70 56.40
CA ALA A 23 -42.73 33.67 55.62
C ALA A 23 -42.14 32.29 55.97
N PRO A 24 -42.94 31.23 55.98
CA PRO A 24 -42.54 29.90 56.42
C PRO A 24 -41.51 29.29 55.45
N GLU A 25 -40.60 28.56 56.05
CA GLU A 25 -39.55 27.78 55.45
C GLU A 25 -40.16 26.77 54.48
N PHE A 26 -40.18 27.10 53.17
CA PHE A 26 -40.37 26.12 52.12
C PHE A 26 -39.05 25.38 51.94
N ASP A 27 -39.08 24.14 52.39
CA ASP A 27 -38.08 23.12 52.12
C ASP A 27 -37.80 23.09 50.60
N THR A 28 -36.76 23.82 50.17
CA THR A 28 -36.27 23.74 48.80
C THR A 28 -35.56 22.39 48.68
N MET A 29 -36.32 21.36 48.27
CA MET A 29 -35.71 20.21 47.65
C MET A 29 -34.76 20.77 46.57
N ALA A 30 -33.49 20.75 46.90
CA ALA A 30 -32.42 21.05 45.95
C ALA A 30 -32.57 20.06 44.79
N TYR A 31 -33.10 20.53 43.68
CA TYR A 31 -33.02 19.84 42.40
C TYR A 31 -31.55 19.89 41.98
N GLU A 32 -30.77 18.87 42.42
CA GLU A 32 -29.48 18.60 41.84
C GLU A 32 -29.76 18.23 40.38
N PRO A 33 -29.25 18.97 39.38
CA PRO A 33 -29.23 18.50 38.03
C PRO A 33 -28.24 17.29 38.02
N GLN A 34 -28.79 16.07 38.06
CA GLN A 34 -27.99 14.89 37.73
C GLN A 34 -27.45 15.08 36.32
N ASN A 35 -26.28 15.70 36.24
CA ASN A 35 -25.47 15.79 35.03
C ASN A 35 -24.75 14.46 34.83
N ASN A 36 -25.52 13.37 34.73
CA ASN A 36 -25.07 12.04 34.33
C ASN A 36 -25.48 11.76 32.90
N ALA A 37 -25.15 12.66 32.00
CA ALA A 37 -25.04 12.37 30.60
C ALA A 37 -23.55 12.26 30.23
N SER A 38 -22.80 11.41 30.93
CA SER A 38 -21.61 10.79 30.35
C SER A 38 -22.09 9.77 29.32
N MET A 39 -22.55 10.28 28.19
CA MET A 39 -22.69 9.46 26.98
C MET A 39 -21.31 8.83 26.72
N PRO A 40 -21.19 7.51 26.61
CA PRO A 40 -19.91 6.90 26.24
C PRO A 40 -19.69 7.14 24.75
N PHE A 41 -19.16 8.32 24.40
CA PHE A 41 -18.72 8.64 23.02
C PHE A 41 -17.52 7.78 22.56
N GLY A 42 -17.08 6.78 23.36
CA GLY A 42 -15.96 5.93 23.04
C GLY A 42 -16.24 4.81 22.04
N HIS A 43 -17.48 4.38 21.87
CA HIS A 43 -17.78 3.19 21.05
C HIS A 43 -18.04 3.48 19.57
N THR A 44 -18.48 4.68 19.21
CA THR A 44 -18.77 5.04 17.81
C THR A 44 -17.51 5.28 16.99
N ALA A 45 -16.46 5.81 17.60
CA ALA A 45 -15.19 6.05 16.91
C ALA A 45 -14.45 4.74 16.56
N THR A 46 -14.51 3.74 17.45
CA THR A 46 -13.85 2.44 17.26
C THR A 46 -14.54 1.59 16.20
N VAL A 47 -15.88 1.61 16.15
CA VAL A 47 -16.65 0.87 15.13
C VAL A 47 -16.48 1.48 13.74
N GLY A 48 -16.42 2.81 13.65
CA GLY A 48 -16.17 3.52 12.36
C GLY A 48 -14.80 3.21 11.76
N SER A 49 -13.77 3.16 12.59
CA SER A 49 -12.39 2.87 12.13
C SER A 49 -12.23 1.43 11.65
N SER A 50 -12.83 0.45 12.33
CA SER A 50 -12.75 -0.95 11.91
C SER A 50 -13.48 -1.20 10.59
N LEU A 51 -14.66 -0.62 10.38
CA LEU A 51 -15.40 -0.73 9.12
C LEU A 51 -14.65 -0.11 7.94
N GLN A 52 -13.97 1.02 8.17
CA GLN A 52 -13.15 1.67 7.15
C GLN A 52 -11.96 0.81 6.76
N THR A 53 -11.22 0.26 7.72
CA THR A 53 -10.09 -0.65 7.48
C THR A 53 -10.50 -1.87 6.67
N HIS A 54 -11.61 -2.52 7.03
CA HIS A 54 -12.13 -3.67 6.27
C HIS A 54 -12.50 -3.30 4.82
N ARG A 55 -13.06 -2.11 4.59
CA ARG A 55 -13.38 -1.63 3.25
C ARG A 55 -12.12 -1.40 2.42
N VAL A 56 -11.11 -0.74 3.00
CA VAL A 56 -9.82 -0.49 2.32
C VAL A 56 -9.17 -1.81 1.96
N LEU A 57 -9.06 -2.75 2.89
CA LEU A 57 -8.44 -4.05 2.67
C LEU A 57 -9.15 -4.84 1.54
N ARG A 58 -10.49 -4.91 1.57
CA ARG A 58 -11.27 -5.57 0.52
C ARG A 58 -11.06 -4.93 -0.85
N ASN A 59 -11.08 -3.60 -0.91
CA ASN A 59 -10.88 -2.88 -2.16
C ASN A 59 -9.43 -3.04 -2.67
N THR A 60 -8.44 -3.11 -1.78
CA THR A 60 -7.04 -3.40 -2.12
C THR A 60 -6.92 -4.77 -2.77
N TYR A 61 -7.50 -5.83 -2.18
CA TYR A 61 -7.48 -7.17 -2.78
C TYR A 61 -8.22 -7.23 -4.12
N ALA A 62 -9.39 -6.58 -4.22
CA ALA A 62 -10.15 -6.53 -5.46
C ALA A 62 -9.39 -5.81 -6.58
N LEU A 63 -8.78 -4.66 -6.28
CA LEU A 63 -7.99 -3.91 -7.25
C LEU A 63 -6.67 -4.62 -7.59
N LEU A 64 -6.04 -5.31 -6.63
CA LEU A 64 -4.87 -6.16 -6.88
C LEU A 64 -5.21 -7.29 -7.85
N ALA A 65 -6.31 -8.00 -7.62
CA ALA A 65 -6.77 -9.04 -8.53
C ALA A 65 -7.08 -8.48 -9.93
N LEU A 66 -7.74 -7.32 -10.00
CA LEU A 66 -8.02 -6.64 -11.26
C LEU A 66 -6.74 -6.22 -12.00
N SER A 67 -5.71 -5.78 -11.27
CA SER A 67 -4.43 -5.34 -11.85
C SER A 67 -3.62 -6.48 -12.48
N MET A 68 -3.91 -7.74 -12.14
CA MET A 68 -3.29 -8.89 -12.80
C MET A 68 -3.73 -9.01 -14.26
N VAL A 69 -4.96 -8.60 -14.61
CA VAL A 69 -5.48 -8.69 -15.98
C VAL A 69 -4.65 -7.83 -16.95
N PRO A 70 -4.48 -6.52 -16.75
CA PRO A 70 -3.63 -5.70 -17.63
C PRO A 70 -2.15 -6.15 -17.59
N THR A 71 -1.65 -6.69 -16.46
CA THR A 71 -0.29 -7.24 -16.42
C THR A 71 -0.13 -8.43 -17.36
N VAL A 72 -1.07 -9.37 -17.34
CA VAL A 72 -1.06 -10.53 -18.27
C VAL A 72 -1.20 -10.08 -19.71
N LEU A 73 -2.10 -9.14 -19.99
CA LEU A 73 -2.28 -8.56 -21.33
C LEU A 73 -1.00 -7.87 -21.83
N GLY A 74 -0.36 -7.07 -20.98
CA GLY A 74 0.91 -6.41 -21.30
C GLY A 74 2.03 -7.43 -21.59
N ALA A 75 2.15 -8.48 -20.77
CA ALA A 75 3.10 -9.53 -20.96
C ALA A 75 2.85 -10.30 -22.28
N TRP A 76 1.60 -10.64 -22.57
CA TRP A 76 1.21 -11.31 -23.80
C TRP A 76 1.51 -10.46 -25.05
N VAL A 77 1.12 -9.17 -25.03
CA VAL A 77 1.42 -8.24 -26.14
C VAL A 77 2.94 -8.13 -26.32
N GLY A 78 3.70 -7.96 -25.24
CA GLY A 78 5.14 -7.83 -25.31
C GLY A 78 5.84 -9.08 -25.86
N VAL A 79 5.40 -10.28 -25.48
CA VAL A 79 5.93 -11.55 -26.06
C VAL A 79 5.59 -11.66 -27.55
N LYS A 80 4.34 -11.34 -27.94
CA LYS A 80 3.91 -11.44 -29.34
C LYS A 80 4.60 -10.43 -30.27
N THR A 81 4.86 -9.23 -29.78
CA THR A 81 5.52 -8.15 -30.55
C THR A 81 7.05 -8.21 -30.50
N GLY A 82 7.63 -9.10 -29.69
CA GLY A 82 9.09 -9.11 -29.44
C GLY A 82 9.56 -7.85 -28.73
N PHE A 83 8.71 -7.23 -27.91
CA PHE A 83 9.01 -5.96 -27.23
C PHE A 83 10.25 -6.09 -26.37
N SER A 84 11.24 -5.22 -26.62
CA SER A 84 12.49 -5.20 -25.88
C SER A 84 12.86 -3.76 -25.50
N PHE A 85 12.46 -3.37 -24.30
CA PHE A 85 12.73 -2.02 -23.78
C PHE A 85 14.21 -1.72 -23.58
N PHE A 86 15.00 -2.77 -23.28
CA PHE A 86 16.42 -2.67 -22.96
C PHE A 86 17.33 -3.04 -24.15
N ALA A 87 16.80 -3.11 -25.39
CA ALA A 87 17.55 -3.63 -26.55
C ALA A 87 18.74 -2.76 -26.99
N GLY A 88 18.63 -1.43 -26.79
CA GLY A 88 19.69 -0.51 -27.25
C GLY A 88 20.85 -0.40 -26.24
N SER A 89 20.56 0.01 -25.02
CA SER A 89 21.54 0.14 -23.94
C SER A 89 20.86 -0.18 -22.62
N PRO A 90 21.38 -1.16 -21.85
CA PRO A 90 20.79 -1.52 -20.56
C PRO A 90 20.67 -0.35 -19.58
N LEU A 91 21.69 0.53 -19.56
CA LEU A 91 21.71 1.70 -18.67
C LEU A 91 20.67 2.74 -19.08
N ILE A 92 20.58 3.07 -20.37
CA ILE A 92 19.57 4.02 -20.87
C ILE A 92 18.16 3.46 -20.65
N GLY A 93 17.94 2.17 -20.94
CA GLY A 93 16.68 1.49 -20.67
C GLY A 93 16.31 1.53 -19.18
N PHE A 94 17.27 1.30 -18.28
CA PHE A 94 17.04 1.37 -16.85
C PHE A 94 16.63 2.79 -16.39
N VAL A 95 17.37 3.82 -16.86
CA VAL A 95 17.02 5.22 -16.53
C VAL A 95 15.65 5.60 -17.09
N ALA A 96 15.35 5.21 -18.33
CA ALA A 96 14.04 5.46 -18.93
C ALA A 96 12.91 4.71 -18.18
N PHE A 97 13.16 3.46 -17.78
CA PHE A 97 12.22 2.70 -16.94
C PHE A 97 11.93 3.43 -15.62
N LEU A 98 12.97 3.88 -14.91
CA LEU A 98 12.80 4.64 -13.68
C LEU A 98 12.01 5.94 -13.91
N ALA A 99 12.32 6.69 -14.96
CA ALA A 99 11.63 7.93 -15.28
C ALA A 99 10.11 7.68 -15.51
N ILE A 100 9.76 6.63 -16.27
CA ILE A 100 8.38 6.26 -16.54
C ILE A 100 7.70 5.77 -15.24
N ALA A 101 8.37 4.91 -14.46
CA ALA A 101 7.83 4.40 -13.20
C ALA A 101 7.56 5.52 -12.19
N PHE A 102 8.51 6.44 -11.99
CA PHE A 102 8.31 7.61 -11.13
C PHE A 102 7.22 8.55 -11.65
N GLY A 103 7.11 8.71 -12.97
CA GLY A 103 6.02 9.44 -13.60
C GLY A 103 4.65 8.84 -13.25
N PHE A 104 4.51 7.52 -13.36
CA PHE A 104 3.30 6.81 -12.93
C PHE A 104 3.04 6.95 -11.43
N PHE A 105 4.06 6.77 -10.57
CA PHE A 105 3.90 6.92 -9.12
C PHE A 105 3.42 8.31 -8.74
N TRP A 106 4.02 9.35 -9.31
CA TRP A 106 3.59 10.72 -9.09
C TRP A 106 2.16 10.97 -9.57
N ALA A 107 1.80 10.48 -10.77
CA ALA A 107 0.47 10.64 -11.34
C ALA A 107 -0.60 9.88 -10.52
N ILE A 108 -0.31 8.64 -10.09
CA ILE A 108 -1.18 7.83 -9.24
C ILE A 108 -1.38 8.52 -7.89
N GLU A 109 -0.31 8.95 -7.24
CA GLU A 109 -0.37 9.61 -5.93
C GLU A 109 -1.20 10.89 -5.98
N ARG A 110 -1.04 11.69 -7.04
CA ARG A 110 -1.81 12.92 -7.24
C ARG A 110 -3.31 12.65 -7.45
N ASN A 111 -3.67 11.50 -8.03
CA ASN A 111 -5.05 11.15 -8.40
C ASN A 111 -5.63 9.99 -7.59
N LYS A 112 -5.00 9.57 -6.50
CA LYS A 112 -5.35 8.36 -5.72
C LYS A 112 -6.78 8.32 -5.17
N ASN A 113 -7.42 9.49 -5.04
CA ASN A 113 -8.79 9.62 -4.53
C ASN A 113 -9.84 9.68 -5.66
N SER A 114 -9.46 9.44 -6.90
CA SER A 114 -10.35 9.52 -8.07
C SER A 114 -10.30 8.24 -8.91
N GLY A 115 -11.29 8.03 -9.76
CA GLY A 115 -11.28 6.93 -10.73
C GLY A 115 -10.08 6.97 -11.69
N LEU A 116 -9.50 8.17 -11.92
CA LEU A 116 -8.29 8.33 -12.71
C LEU A 116 -7.08 7.65 -12.04
N GLY A 117 -6.98 7.66 -10.71
CA GLY A 117 -5.94 6.95 -9.99
C GLY A 117 -5.98 5.44 -10.23
N VAL A 118 -7.19 4.86 -10.27
CA VAL A 118 -7.39 3.44 -10.61
C VAL A 118 -6.97 3.17 -12.06
N ALA A 119 -7.40 4.03 -13.02
CA ALA A 119 -7.03 3.87 -14.42
C ALA A 119 -5.52 3.98 -14.65
N LEU A 120 -4.85 4.92 -13.96
CA LEU A 120 -3.39 5.07 -14.01
C LEU A 120 -2.68 3.85 -13.41
N LEU A 121 -3.20 3.30 -12.31
CA LEU A 121 -2.66 2.06 -11.73
C LEU A 121 -2.77 0.89 -12.72
N LEU A 122 -3.92 0.71 -13.37
CA LEU A 122 -4.10 -0.34 -14.38
C LEU A 122 -3.20 -0.12 -15.60
N GLY A 123 -3.02 1.14 -16.04
CA GLY A 123 -2.05 1.49 -17.09
C GLY A 123 -0.60 1.16 -16.69
N PHE A 124 -0.24 1.47 -15.45
CA PHE A 124 1.06 1.12 -14.88
C PHE A 124 1.27 -0.41 -14.84
N THR A 125 0.27 -1.18 -14.41
CA THR A 125 0.39 -2.64 -14.34
C THR A 125 0.47 -3.29 -15.73
N PHE A 126 -0.18 -2.70 -16.76
CA PHE A 126 0.03 -3.11 -18.16
C PHE A 126 1.47 -2.84 -18.61
N PHE A 127 2.01 -1.65 -18.31
CA PHE A 127 3.41 -1.33 -18.59
C PHE A 127 4.37 -2.30 -17.89
N MET A 128 4.14 -2.64 -16.63
CA MET A 128 4.93 -3.64 -15.91
C MET A 128 4.85 -5.03 -16.58
N GLY A 129 3.67 -5.40 -17.11
CA GLY A 129 3.51 -6.61 -17.91
C GLY A 129 4.37 -6.59 -19.18
N LEU A 130 4.42 -5.45 -19.91
CA LEU A 130 5.33 -5.31 -21.06
C LEU A 130 6.82 -5.50 -20.65
N MET A 131 7.22 -4.97 -19.48
CA MET A 131 8.59 -5.18 -18.97
C MET A 131 8.89 -6.65 -18.67
N LEU A 132 7.90 -7.39 -18.16
CA LEU A 132 8.02 -8.83 -17.85
C LEU A 132 8.10 -9.72 -19.08
N SER A 133 7.65 -9.23 -20.24
CA SER A 133 7.51 -10.02 -21.47
C SER A 133 8.81 -10.68 -21.92
N ARG A 134 9.94 -10.00 -21.77
CA ARG A 134 11.25 -10.57 -22.14
C ARG A 134 11.62 -11.78 -21.26
N LEU A 135 11.40 -11.68 -19.95
CA LEU A 135 11.65 -12.79 -19.02
C LEU A 135 10.74 -13.98 -19.34
N ILE A 136 9.44 -13.72 -19.52
CA ILE A 136 8.46 -14.75 -19.90
C ILE A 136 8.83 -15.38 -21.25
N GLY A 137 9.20 -14.57 -22.24
CA GLY A 137 9.61 -15.06 -23.56
C GLY A 137 10.84 -15.99 -23.51
N ASN A 138 11.85 -15.60 -22.72
CA ASN A 138 13.04 -16.43 -22.51
C ASN A 138 12.69 -17.77 -21.85
N VAL A 139 11.84 -17.76 -20.81
CA VAL A 139 11.42 -18.98 -20.12
C VAL A 139 10.54 -19.85 -21.01
N LEU A 140 9.62 -19.27 -21.80
CA LEU A 140 8.80 -20.02 -22.76
C LEU A 140 9.63 -20.74 -23.85
N GLY A 141 10.85 -20.25 -24.09
CA GLY A 141 11.80 -20.96 -25.00
C GLY A 141 12.40 -22.24 -24.43
N LEU A 142 12.25 -22.50 -23.12
CA LEU A 142 12.71 -23.74 -22.50
C LEU A 142 11.70 -24.87 -22.70
N ALA A 143 12.15 -26.13 -22.70
CA ALA A 143 11.31 -27.31 -22.94
C ALA A 143 10.10 -27.39 -21.97
N ASN A 144 10.28 -26.99 -20.72
CA ASN A 144 9.27 -26.98 -19.66
C ASN A 144 8.80 -25.57 -19.29
N GLY A 145 8.99 -24.56 -20.16
CA GLY A 145 8.78 -23.14 -19.84
C GLY A 145 7.40 -22.80 -19.30
N ALA A 146 6.34 -23.36 -19.90
CA ALA A 146 4.97 -23.14 -19.41
C ALA A 146 4.79 -23.66 -17.97
N GLN A 147 5.37 -24.81 -17.63
CA GLN A 147 5.32 -25.37 -16.28
C GLN A 147 6.07 -24.48 -15.28
N LEU A 148 7.23 -23.92 -15.66
CA LEU A 148 8.00 -23.00 -14.82
C LEU A 148 7.21 -21.73 -14.50
N ILE A 149 6.50 -21.16 -15.50
CA ILE A 149 5.65 -19.99 -15.29
C ILE A 149 4.50 -20.31 -14.32
N MET A 150 3.84 -21.48 -14.49
CA MET A 150 2.78 -21.90 -13.57
C MET A 150 3.32 -22.13 -12.15
N THR A 151 4.52 -22.70 -12.01
CA THR A 151 5.17 -22.92 -10.72
C THR A 151 5.54 -21.59 -10.05
N ALA A 152 6.09 -20.63 -10.79
CA ALA A 152 6.38 -19.29 -10.28
C ALA A 152 5.09 -18.58 -9.83
N PHE A 153 4.00 -18.67 -10.61
CA PHE A 153 2.71 -18.10 -10.26
C PHE A 153 2.13 -18.75 -9.00
N GLY A 154 2.12 -20.08 -8.92
CA GLY A 154 1.65 -20.82 -7.75
C GLY A 154 2.48 -20.52 -6.51
N GLY A 155 3.81 -20.49 -6.62
CA GLY A 155 4.72 -20.12 -5.54
C GLY A 155 4.48 -18.71 -5.03
N THR A 156 4.28 -17.75 -5.95
CA THR A 156 3.93 -16.35 -5.59
C THR A 156 2.60 -16.29 -4.86
N ALA A 157 1.58 -17.02 -5.32
CA ALA A 157 0.27 -17.08 -4.67
C ALA A 157 0.35 -17.65 -3.25
N VAL A 158 1.16 -18.71 -3.05
CA VAL A 158 1.40 -19.28 -1.71
C VAL A 158 2.09 -18.27 -0.80
N ILE A 159 3.17 -17.64 -1.27
CA ILE A 159 3.88 -16.60 -0.50
C ILE A 159 2.93 -15.46 -0.12
N PHE A 160 2.16 -14.96 -1.09
CA PHE A 160 1.17 -13.91 -0.84
C PHE A 160 0.14 -14.34 0.22
N GLY A 161 -0.44 -15.54 0.08
CA GLY A 161 -1.43 -16.07 1.03
C GLY A 161 -0.88 -16.21 2.45
N VAL A 162 0.36 -16.72 2.59
CA VAL A 162 1.03 -16.81 3.89
C VAL A 162 1.27 -15.42 4.49
N MET A 163 1.84 -14.48 3.71
CA MET A 163 2.12 -13.13 4.21
C MET A 163 0.83 -12.36 4.54
N ALA A 164 -0.23 -12.51 3.74
CA ALA A 164 -1.53 -11.92 4.01
C ALA A 164 -2.15 -12.47 5.31
N THR A 165 -2.03 -13.78 5.54
CA THR A 165 -2.49 -14.41 6.78
C THR A 165 -1.71 -13.89 7.99
N VAL A 166 -0.37 -13.83 7.88
CA VAL A 166 0.47 -13.29 8.97
C VAL A 166 0.15 -11.82 9.23
N ALA A 167 -0.06 -11.01 8.18
CA ALA A 167 -0.41 -9.60 8.32
C ALA A 167 -1.71 -9.37 9.10
N THR A 168 -2.70 -10.27 8.91
CA THR A 168 -4.03 -10.13 9.52
C THR A 168 -4.12 -10.75 10.91
N VAL A 169 -3.42 -11.85 11.16
CA VAL A 169 -3.53 -12.62 12.43
C VAL A 169 -2.47 -12.21 13.45
N SER A 170 -1.30 -11.76 13.00
CA SER A 170 -0.18 -11.46 13.89
C SER A 170 -0.46 -10.21 14.75
N LYS A 171 -0.24 -10.37 16.06
CA LYS A 171 -0.26 -9.25 17.01
C LYS A 171 1.04 -8.42 16.99
N ARG A 172 2.11 -8.95 16.38
CA ARG A 172 3.39 -8.25 16.26
C ARG A 172 3.30 -7.14 15.22
N ASP A 173 4.03 -6.07 15.50
CA ASP A 173 4.14 -4.94 14.59
C ASP A 173 5.37 -5.11 13.68
N PHE A 174 5.11 -5.26 12.38
CA PHE A 174 6.15 -5.34 11.36
C PHE A 174 6.29 -4.04 10.55
N THR A 175 5.42 -3.04 10.78
CA THR A 175 5.43 -1.79 9.99
C THR A 175 6.74 -1.03 10.12
N GLY A 176 7.37 -1.10 11.29
CA GLY A 176 8.69 -0.53 11.54
C GLY A 176 9.83 -1.13 10.71
N MET A 177 9.66 -2.34 10.14
CA MET A 177 10.67 -2.97 9.30
C MET A 177 10.78 -2.32 7.91
N GLY A 178 9.81 -1.50 7.49
CA GLY A 178 9.77 -0.93 6.14
C GLY A 178 11.05 -0.19 5.76
N LYS A 179 11.66 0.57 6.68
CA LYS A 179 12.92 1.29 6.43
C LYS A 179 14.09 0.34 6.17
N PHE A 180 14.19 -0.74 6.94
CA PHE A 180 15.22 -1.76 6.78
C PHE A 180 15.07 -2.52 5.47
N LEU A 181 13.84 -2.90 5.12
CA LEU A 181 13.52 -3.57 3.85
C LEU A 181 13.82 -2.66 2.67
N PHE A 182 13.52 -1.36 2.77
CA PHE A 182 13.83 -0.38 1.72
C PHE A 182 15.34 -0.28 1.48
N MET A 183 16.16 -0.27 2.54
CA MET A 183 17.62 -0.30 2.41
C MET A 183 18.10 -1.59 1.74
N GLY A 184 17.54 -2.74 2.13
CA GLY A 184 17.82 -4.03 1.48
C GLY A 184 17.45 -4.05 -0.01
N MET A 185 16.30 -3.46 -0.37
CA MET A 185 15.90 -3.29 -1.77
C MET A 185 16.91 -2.45 -2.56
N ILE A 186 17.39 -1.33 -2.01
CA ILE A 186 18.42 -0.51 -2.68
C ILE A 186 19.68 -1.33 -2.92
N LEU A 187 20.14 -2.10 -1.92
CA LEU A 187 21.32 -2.96 -2.08
C LEU A 187 21.13 -4.02 -3.17
N ILE A 188 19.94 -4.63 -3.27
CA ILE A 188 19.60 -5.57 -4.34
C ILE A 188 19.66 -4.89 -5.70
N VAL A 189 19.09 -3.69 -5.84
CA VAL A 189 19.12 -2.94 -7.11
C VAL A 189 20.55 -2.60 -7.50
N LEU A 190 21.38 -2.14 -6.56
CA LEU A 190 22.80 -1.87 -6.83
C LEU A 190 23.56 -3.13 -7.22
N ALA A 191 23.32 -4.26 -6.55
CA ALA A 191 23.93 -5.54 -6.90
C ALA A 191 23.49 -6.03 -8.28
N ALA A 192 22.19 -5.86 -8.63
CA ALA A 192 21.68 -6.20 -9.96
C ALA A 192 22.29 -5.33 -11.05
N LEU A 193 22.45 -4.02 -10.80
CA LEU A 193 23.16 -3.12 -11.71
C LEU A 193 24.62 -3.53 -11.89
N ALA A 194 25.34 -3.82 -10.80
CA ALA A 194 26.72 -4.29 -10.87
C ALA A 194 26.82 -5.60 -11.68
N ASN A 195 25.84 -6.49 -11.55
CA ASN A 195 25.84 -7.77 -12.27
C ASN A 195 25.65 -7.61 -13.79
N ILE A 196 25.19 -6.46 -14.29
CA ILE A 196 25.15 -6.19 -15.73
C ILE A 196 26.56 -6.23 -16.33
N TRP A 197 27.56 -5.74 -15.59
CA TRP A 197 28.97 -5.76 -16.03
C TRP A 197 29.69 -7.03 -15.58
N LEU A 198 29.40 -7.53 -14.37
CA LEU A 198 30.05 -8.74 -13.83
C LEU A 198 29.60 -10.01 -14.52
N GLN A 199 28.35 -10.05 -15.01
CA GLN A 199 27.76 -11.20 -15.73
C GLN A 199 27.91 -12.53 -15.00
N MET A 200 27.79 -12.50 -13.65
CA MET A 200 27.98 -13.68 -12.79
C MET A 200 26.63 -14.38 -12.55
N PRO A 201 26.41 -15.61 -13.06
CA PRO A 201 25.14 -16.34 -12.81
C PRO A 201 24.88 -16.61 -11.33
N ALA A 202 25.93 -16.95 -10.56
CA ALA A 202 25.80 -17.17 -9.12
C ALA A 202 25.33 -15.94 -8.37
N LEU A 203 25.81 -14.74 -8.75
CA LEU A 203 25.36 -13.48 -8.19
C LEU A 203 23.88 -13.22 -8.53
N MET A 204 23.47 -13.51 -9.78
CA MET A 204 22.06 -13.36 -10.19
C MET A 204 21.13 -14.26 -9.38
N LEU A 205 21.51 -15.52 -9.14
CA LEU A 205 20.75 -16.45 -8.27
C LEU A 205 20.64 -15.91 -6.86
N THR A 206 21.74 -15.42 -6.27
CA THR A 206 21.76 -14.84 -4.92
C THR A 206 20.85 -13.62 -4.83
N ILE A 207 20.92 -12.71 -5.81
CA ILE A 207 20.05 -11.52 -5.90
C ILE A 207 18.59 -11.95 -5.95
N SER A 208 18.24 -12.93 -6.78
CA SER A 208 16.86 -13.41 -6.92
C SER A 208 16.31 -14.00 -5.61
N VAL A 209 17.10 -14.80 -4.91
CA VAL A 209 16.68 -15.35 -3.60
C VAL A 209 16.48 -14.25 -2.56
N LEU A 210 17.43 -13.33 -2.45
CA LEU A 210 17.31 -12.19 -1.52
C LEU A 210 16.13 -11.28 -1.87
N ALA A 211 15.88 -11.05 -3.16
CA ALA A 211 14.74 -10.27 -3.63
C ALA A 211 13.42 -10.93 -3.24
N ILE A 212 13.27 -12.26 -3.44
CA ILE A 212 12.08 -12.99 -3.01
C ILE A 212 11.82 -12.80 -1.52
N LEU A 213 12.86 -12.92 -0.67
CA LEU A 213 12.72 -12.75 0.78
C LEU A 213 12.32 -11.31 1.16
N ILE A 214 12.99 -10.31 0.60
CA ILE A 214 12.72 -8.91 0.90
C ILE A 214 11.33 -8.49 0.41
N PHE A 215 10.94 -8.84 -0.82
CA PHE A 215 9.63 -8.48 -1.34
C PHE A 215 8.49 -9.28 -0.70
N SER A 216 8.73 -10.51 -0.24
CA SER A 216 7.78 -11.24 0.61
C SER A 216 7.54 -10.50 1.94
N ALA A 217 8.60 -9.99 2.57
CA ALA A 217 8.46 -9.19 3.78
C ALA A 217 7.79 -7.83 3.51
N PHE A 218 7.98 -7.22 2.33
CA PHE A 218 7.23 -6.03 1.92
C PHE A 218 5.73 -6.32 1.80
N ILE A 219 5.32 -7.46 1.21
CA ILE A 219 3.89 -7.85 1.17
C ILE A 219 3.31 -7.86 2.58
N LEU A 220 4.03 -8.45 3.55
CA LEU A 220 3.59 -8.48 4.95
C LEU A 220 3.43 -7.06 5.53
N VAL A 221 4.45 -6.21 5.36
CA VAL A 221 4.45 -4.83 5.89
C VAL A 221 3.35 -4.00 5.26
N ASP A 222 3.20 -4.04 3.93
CA ASP A 222 2.21 -3.24 3.19
C ASP A 222 0.78 -3.63 3.59
N LEU A 223 0.49 -4.93 3.69
CA LEU A 223 -0.82 -5.41 4.13
C LEU A 223 -1.07 -5.08 5.61
N GLN A 224 -0.06 -5.18 6.47
CA GLN A 224 -0.21 -4.85 7.88
C GLN A 224 -0.48 -3.36 8.09
N ARG A 225 0.11 -2.45 7.30
CA ARG A 225 -0.20 -1.02 7.32
C ARG A 225 -1.68 -0.74 7.00
N VAL A 226 -2.27 -1.49 6.07
CA VAL A 226 -3.71 -1.41 5.79
C VAL A 226 -4.52 -1.95 6.97
N VAL A 227 -4.17 -3.13 7.51
CA VAL A 227 -4.88 -3.76 8.63
C VAL A 227 -4.84 -2.89 9.89
N ARG A 228 -3.75 -2.16 10.12
CA ARG A 228 -3.59 -1.23 11.25
C ARG A 228 -4.20 0.15 11.02
N GLY A 229 -4.68 0.43 9.79
CA GLY A 229 -5.27 1.72 9.44
C GLY A 229 -4.23 2.83 9.21
N GLU A 230 -2.94 2.50 9.07
CA GLU A 230 -1.88 3.45 8.72
C GLU A 230 -1.97 3.85 7.24
N GLU A 231 -2.39 2.91 6.38
CA GLU A 231 -2.71 3.20 4.98
C GLU A 231 -4.23 3.13 4.78
N THR A 232 -4.79 4.25 4.39
CA THR A 232 -6.25 4.42 4.24
C THR A 232 -6.69 4.51 2.79
N ASN A 233 -5.75 4.63 1.86
CA ASN A 233 -6.03 4.70 0.44
C ASN A 233 -5.78 3.35 -0.24
N TYR A 234 -6.83 2.73 -0.76
CA TYR A 234 -6.73 1.42 -1.40
C TYR A 234 -5.92 1.42 -2.71
N VAL A 235 -5.81 2.56 -3.43
CA VAL A 235 -5.00 2.67 -4.67
C VAL A 235 -3.51 2.62 -4.33
N THR A 236 -3.08 3.41 -3.34
CA THR A 236 -1.69 3.42 -2.85
C THR A 236 -1.32 2.07 -2.22
N ALA A 237 -2.21 1.51 -1.39
CA ALA A 237 -2.04 0.17 -0.83
C ALA A 237 -1.86 -0.90 -1.92
N THR A 238 -2.72 -0.87 -2.96
CA THR A 238 -2.62 -1.81 -4.08
C THR A 238 -1.31 -1.66 -4.84
N LEU A 239 -0.85 -0.42 -5.07
CA LEU A 239 0.41 -0.16 -5.76
C LEU A 239 1.60 -0.80 -5.03
N GLY A 240 1.71 -0.62 -3.70
CA GLY A 240 2.78 -1.21 -2.89
C GLY A 240 2.76 -2.74 -2.94
N VAL A 241 1.60 -3.33 -2.63
CA VAL A 241 1.42 -4.79 -2.64
C VAL A 241 1.65 -5.36 -4.04
N TYR A 242 1.15 -4.70 -5.10
CA TYR A 242 1.36 -5.14 -6.48
C TYR A 242 2.84 -5.19 -6.84
N LEU A 243 3.61 -4.14 -6.53
CA LEU A 243 5.05 -4.11 -6.81
C LEU A 243 5.78 -5.24 -6.10
N SER A 244 5.41 -5.52 -4.85
CA SER A 244 6.01 -6.60 -4.07
C SER A 244 5.68 -7.97 -4.68
N VAL A 245 4.41 -8.23 -5.03
CA VAL A 245 3.97 -9.47 -5.70
C VAL A 245 4.64 -9.64 -7.06
N TYR A 246 4.71 -8.58 -7.86
CA TYR A 246 5.39 -8.58 -9.16
C TYR A 246 6.87 -8.96 -9.02
N ASN A 247 7.58 -8.38 -8.04
CA ASN A 247 8.99 -8.69 -7.82
C ASN A 247 9.19 -10.12 -7.31
N VAL A 248 8.32 -10.63 -6.43
CA VAL A 248 8.37 -12.05 -6.01
C VAL A 248 8.19 -12.96 -7.22
N PHE A 249 7.18 -12.71 -8.06
CA PHE A 249 6.91 -13.50 -9.25
C PHE A 249 8.08 -13.47 -10.24
N SER A 250 8.58 -12.28 -10.58
CA SER A 250 9.64 -12.13 -11.57
C SER A 250 10.96 -12.77 -11.10
N ASN A 251 11.29 -12.68 -9.82
CA ASN A 251 12.50 -13.30 -9.28
C ASN A 251 12.35 -14.83 -9.12
N LEU A 252 11.14 -15.34 -8.75
CA LEU A 252 10.86 -16.77 -8.77
C LEU A 252 10.99 -17.33 -10.19
N LEU A 253 10.42 -16.64 -11.18
CA LEU A 253 10.48 -17.05 -12.57
C LEU A 253 11.92 -17.04 -13.11
N ALA A 254 12.69 -16.00 -12.77
CA ALA A 254 14.11 -15.90 -13.13
C ALA A 254 14.93 -17.05 -12.50
N LEU A 255 14.71 -17.31 -11.21
CA LEU A 255 15.39 -18.40 -10.49
C LEU A 255 15.09 -19.76 -11.13
N LEU A 256 13.82 -20.06 -11.38
CA LEU A 256 13.40 -21.32 -12.01
C LEU A 256 13.92 -21.44 -13.44
N GLY A 257 13.90 -20.34 -14.21
CA GLY A 257 14.43 -20.33 -15.58
C GLY A 257 15.93 -20.61 -15.64
N ILE A 258 16.72 -19.99 -14.76
CA ILE A 258 18.18 -20.21 -14.71
C ILE A 258 18.51 -21.64 -14.26
N THR A 259 17.83 -22.15 -13.24
CA THR A 259 18.10 -23.49 -12.72
C THR A 259 17.68 -24.60 -13.70
N SER A 260 16.61 -24.39 -14.48
CA SER A 260 16.18 -25.34 -15.49
C SER A 260 17.07 -25.32 -16.75
N GLY A 261 17.45 -24.10 -17.21
CA GLY A 261 18.32 -23.98 -18.39
C GLY A 261 19.76 -24.48 -18.22
N ASN A 262 20.20 -24.73 -16.97
CA ASN A 262 21.51 -25.37 -16.69
C ASN A 262 21.47 -26.90 -16.71
N ASN A 263 20.28 -27.50 -16.81
CA ASN A 263 20.10 -28.95 -16.78
C ASN A 263 19.83 -29.56 -18.21
N ASP A 264 19.69 -28.69 -19.21
CA ASP A 264 19.58 -29.05 -20.62
C ASP A 264 20.93 -28.80 -21.32
#